data_885df8a39b2d045084aece06d83418e1
#
_entry.id   885df8a39b2d045084aece06d83418e1
#
_cell.length_a   1.000
_cell.length_b   1.000
_cell.length_c   1.000
_cell.angle_alpha   90.00
_cell.angle_beta   90.00
_cell.angle_gamma   90.00
#
_symmetry.space_group_name_H-M   'P 1'
#
loop_
_entity.id
_entity.type
_entity.pdbx_description
1 polymer ?
#
loop_
_entity_poly.entity_id
_entity_poly.type
_entity_poly.pdbx_seq_one_letter_code
_entity_poly.pdbx_strand_id
1 'polypeptide(L)'
;LEKKVQRIRRKCCFWGFTIPAVVVTAAFIGNGVFPFGDRGVLIIDSLHQYLPFFTEFHEKLVNSESLLYSFGGGLGYNFWATIAYYLASPMNFLVSLFPKEHMMDVMALFIVLKIGLCGLTMTWYFTEHDRGRSYYPIAFGTMFGLSSFIIGYYFNLMWLESIAMLPLVMRGIERIVKDEKKKSLYCLALFYALYCNYYIGFMLCLFSCMYFLVQWVYARKV
;
A
#
# COMPACT_ATOMS: atom_id res chain seq x y z
N LEU A 1 25.23 7.50 -20.79
CA LEU A 1 25.23 6.94 -19.43
C LEU A 1 23.86 7.08 -18.79
N GLU A 2 23.25 8.27 -18.78
CA GLU A 2 21.93 8.52 -18.17
C GLU A 2 20.80 7.63 -18.70
N LYS A 3 20.70 7.44 -20.02
CA LYS A 3 19.69 6.57 -20.62
C LYS A 3 19.81 5.11 -20.12
N LYS A 4 21.03 4.63 -19.91
CA LYS A 4 21.30 3.27 -19.37
C LYS A 4 20.84 3.17 -17.91
N VAL A 5 21.16 4.17 -17.09
CA VAL A 5 20.76 4.26 -15.68
C VAL A 5 19.22 4.29 -15.55
N GLN A 6 18.54 5.15 -16.33
CA GLN A 6 17.09 5.21 -16.32
C GLN A 6 16.44 3.88 -16.76
N ARG A 7 17.03 3.19 -17.76
CA ARG A 7 16.54 1.87 -18.18
C ARG A 7 16.65 0.83 -17.07
N ILE A 8 17.78 0.82 -16.34
CA ILE A 8 17.97 -0.10 -15.19
C ILE A 8 16.95 0.22 -14.09
N ARG A 9 16.78 1.49 -13.71
CA ARG A 9 15.79 1.91 -12.70
C ARG A 9 14.38 1.46 -13.06
N ARG A 10 13.93 1.69 -14.30
CA ARG A 10 12.60 1.24 -14.76
C ARG A 10 12.45 -0.27 -14.66
N LYS A 11 13.47 -1.04 -15.07
CA LYS A 11 13.47 -2.49 -14.94
C LYS A 11 13.41 -2.94 -13.47
N CYS A 12 14.20 -2.31 -12.61
CA CYS A 12 14.16 -2.62 -11.17
C CYS A 12 12.78 -2.37 -10.59
N CYS A 13 12.18 -1.21 -10.85
CA CYS A 13 10.84 -0.88 -10.37
C CYS A 13 9.78 -1.84 -10.91
N PHE A 14 9.85 -2.20 -12.19
CA PHE A 14 8.95 -3.18 -12.78
C PHE A 14 9.03 -4.54 -12.06
N TRP A 15 10.24 -5.07 -11.90
CA TRP A 15 10.44 -6.37 -11.25
C TRP A 15 10.17 -6.29 -9.72
N GLY A 16 10.48 -5.15 -9.09
CA GLY A 16 10.18 -4.92 -7.68
C GLY A 16 8.69 -4.93 -7.36
N PHE A 17 7.83 -4.55 -8.31
CA PHE A 17 6.39 -4.72 -8.24
C PHE A 17 5.97 -6.16 -8.59
N THR A 18 6.46 -6.66 -9.72
CA THR A 18 5.96 -7.89 -10.34
C THR A 18 6.28 -9.13 -9.52
N ILE A 19 7.50 -9.22 -8.96
CA ILE A 19 7.90 -10.44 -8.23
C ILE A 19 7.03 -10.67 -6.98
N PRO A 20 6.85 -9.72 -6.04
CA PRO A 20 5.96 -9.92 -4.91
C PRO A 20 4.52 -10.23 -5.33
N ALA A 21 4.00 -9.51 -6.34
CA ALA A 21 2.64 -9.73 -6.84
C ALA A 21 2.48 -11.15 -7.41
N VAL A 22 3.42 -11.62 -8.22
CA VAL A 22 3.39 -12.98 -8.80
C VAL A 22 3.52 -14.05 -7.72
N VAL A 23 4.40 -13.86 -6.73
CA VAL A 23 4.56 -14.81 -5.62
C VAL A 23 3.27 -14.98 -4.83
N VAL A 24 2.61 -13.85 -4.49
CA VAL A 24 1.32 -13.90 -3.76
C VAL A 24 0.22 -14.51 -4.63
N THR A 25 0.17 -14.16 -5.92
CA THR A 25 -0.79 -14.77 -6.86
C THR A 25 -0.55 -16.29 -6.96
N ALA A 26 0.71 -16.72 -7.08
CA ALA A 26 1.05 -18.16 -7.12
C ALA A 26 0.65 -18.87 -5.81
N ALA A 27 0.82 -18.19 -4.66
CA ALA A 27 0.34 -18.73 -3.39
C ALA A 27 -1.19 -18.85 -3.34
N PHE A 28 -1.92 -17.88 -3.88
CA PHE A 28 -3.39 -17.95 -3.99
C PHE A 28 -3.83 -19.10 -4.90
N ILE A 29 -3.18 -19.28 -6.05
CA ILE A 29 -3.42 -20.41 -6.96
C ILE A 29 -3.16 -21.74 -6.24
N GLY A 30 -2.00 -21.88 -5.59
CA GLY A 30 -1.60 -23.11 -4.90
C GLY A 30 -2.50 -23.46 -3.71
N ASN A 31 -3.15 -22.50 -3.11
CA ASN A 31 -4.13 -22.69 -2.03
C ASN A 31 -5.58 -22.80 -2.53
N GLY A 32 -5.82 -22.79 -3.82
CA GLY A 32 -7.16 -22.89 -4.40
C GLY A 32 -8.04 -21.70 -4.07
N VAL A 33 -7.44 -20.49 -3.99
CA VAL A 33 -8.21 -19.26 -3.80
C VAL A 33 -8.94 -18.89 -5.10
N PHE A 34 -10.20 -18.49 -5.00
CA PHE A 34 -10.98 -18.04 -6.16
C PHE A 34 -10.26 -16.89 -6.91
N PRO A 35 -10.26 -16.83 -8.24
CA PRO A 35 -10.96 -17.68 -9.21
C PRO A 35 -10.28 -19.03 -9.54
N PHE A 36 -9.22 -19.39 -8.86
CA PHE A 36 -8.44 -20.61 -9.13
C PHE A 36 -8.92 -21.83 -8.33
N GLY A 37 -9.96 -21.69 -7.50
CA GLY A 37 -10.58 -22.72 -6.68
C GLY A 37 -11.73 -22.15 -5.85
N ASP A 38 -12.22 -22.91 -4.88
CA ASP A 38 -13.44 -22.61 -4.11
C ASP A 38 -13.16 -21.90 -2.76
N ARG A 39 -11.90 -21.59 -2.45
CA ARG A 39 -11.51 -20.97 -1.17
C ARG A 39 -11.54 -19.45 -1.25
N GLY A 40 -12.10 -18.80 -0.22
CA GLY A 40 -11.99 -17.34 -0.06
C GLY A 40 -10.60 -16.93 0.43
N VAL A 41 -10.10 -15.80 -0.05
CA VAL A 41 -8.85 -15.19 0.43
C VAL A 41 -9.04 -14.43 1.74
N LEU A 42 -10.29 -14.03 2.02
CA LEU A 42 -10.62 -13.18 3.14
C LEU A 42 -10.75 -14.00 4.42
N ILE A 43 -10.07 -13.58 5.46
CA ILE A 43 -10.05 -14.22 6.78
C ILE A 43 -10.35 -13.20 7.85
N ILE A 44 -10.84 -13.67 9.01
CA ILE A 44 -11.07 -12.83 10.20
C ILE A 44 -11.93 -11.60 9.83
N ASP A 45 -11.47 -10.40 10.16
CA ASP A 45 -12.20 -9.15 9.95
C ASP A 45 -12.43 -8.81 8.48
N SER A 46 -11.56 -9.28 7.58
CA SER A 46 -11.73 -9.02 6.14
C SER A 46 -12.99 -9.69 5.57
N LEU A 47 -13.40 -10.83 6.11
CA LEU A 47 -14.62 -11.51 5.71
C LEU A 47 -15.86 -10.92 6.42
N HIS A 48 -15.79 -10.76 7.74
CA HIS A 48 -16.96 -10.38 8.56
C HIS A 48 -17.21 -8.87 8.59
N GLN A 49 -16.19 -8.05 8.34
CA GLN A 49 -16.29 -6.60 8.49
C GLN A 49 -15.96 -5.87 7.18
N TYR A 50 -14.78 -6.13 6.57
CA TYR A 50 -14.36 -5.32 5.42
C TYR A 50 -15.14 -5.63 4.16
N LEU A 51 -15.47 -6.90 3.89
CA LEU A 51 -16.28 -7.27 2.74
C LEU A 51 -17.65 -6.59 2.75
N PRO A 52 -18.44 -6.57 3.84
CA PRO A 52 -19.65 -5.78 3.94
C PRO A 52 -19.43 -4.28 3.68
N PHE A 53 -18.36 -3.67 4.23
CA PHE A 53 -18.07 -2.26 4.01
C PHE A 53 -17.73 -1.95 2.55
N PHE A 54 -16.94 -2.79 1.89
CA PHE A 54 -16.62 -2.65 0.47
C PHE A 54 -17.85 -2.82 -0.40
N THR A 55 -18.72 -3.78 -0.06
CA THR A 55 -19.96 -4.03 -0.79
C THR A 55 -20.91 -2.84 -0.68
N GLU A 56 -21.11 -2.31 0.52
CA GLU A 56 -21.92 -1.12 0.73
C GLU A 56 -21.31 0.12 0.06
N PHE A 57 -20.00 0.28 0.13
CA PHE A 57 -19.31 1.38 -0.55
C PHE A 57 -19.50 1.33 -2.06
N HIS A 58 -19.39 0.14 -2.65
CA HIS A 58 -19.70 -0.09 -4.07
C HIS A 58 -21.14 0.35 -4.40
N GLU A 59 -22.15 -0.12 -3.64
CA GLU A 59 -23.56 0.22 -3.87
C GLU A 59 -23.78 1.73 -3.80
N LYS A 60 -23.23 2.39 -2.78
CA LYS A 60 -23.34 3.84 -2.64
C LYS A 60 -22.71 4.61 -3.79
N LEU A 61 -21.56 4.15 -4.29
CA LEU A 61 -20.87 4.79 -5.43
C LEU A 61 -21.67 4.61 -6.73
N VAL A 62 -22.16 3.40 -7.00
CA VAL A 62 -22.90 3.08 -8.24
C VAL A 62 -24.26 3.76 -8.27
N ASN A 63 -24.97 3.76 -7.15
CA ASN A 63 -26.31 4.36 -7.03
C ASN A 63 -26.28 5.85 -6.72
N SER A 64 -25.09 6.47 -6.59
CA SER A 64 -24.92 7.87 -6.21
C SER A 64 -25.59 8.22 -4.85
N GLU A 65 -25.55 7.29 -3.90
CA GLU A 65 -26.11 7.46 -2.56
C GLU A 65 -25.18 8.28 -1.64
N SER A 66 -25.77 8.80 -0.55
CA SER A 66 -25.01 9.55 0.44
C SER A 66 -23.93 8.70 1.11
N LEU A 67 -22.69 9.18 1.14
CA LEU A 67 -21.57 8.59 1.85
C LEU A 67 -21.50 8.96 3.33
N LEU A 68 -22.43 9.83 3.82
CA LEU A 68 -22.38 10.33 5.18
C LEU A 68 -22.96 9.34 6.19
N TYR A 69 -24.02 8.62 5.80
CA TYR A 69 -24.80 7.77 6.70
C TYR A 69 -25.18 6.45 6.04
N SER A 70 -25.28 5.38 6.84
CA SER A 70 -25.76 4.07 6.43
C SER A 70 -26.81 3.55 7.39
N PHE A 71 -27.82 2.88 6.81
CA PHE A 71 -28.78 2.05 7.53
C PHE A 71 -28.44 0.54 7.46
N GLY A 72 -27.33 0.18 6.82
CA GLY A 72 -26.91 -1.21 6.64
C GLY A 72 -26.44 -1.92 7.91
N GLY A 73 -26.34 -1.25 9.04
CA GLY A 73 -25.92 -1.84 10.32
C GLY A 73 -26.69 -1.27 11.50
N GLY A 74 -27.30 -2.16 12.31
CA GLY A 74 -28.03 -1.81 13.52
C GLY A 74 -29.16 -0.81 13.25
N LEU A 75 -29.16 0.32 14.00
CA LEU A 75 -30.13 1.43 13.81
C LEU A 75 -29.59 2.51 12.88
N GLY A 76 -28.51 2.21 12.16
CA GLY A 76 -27.80 3.14 11.30
C GLY A 76 -26.55 3.70 11.97
N TYR A 77 -25.57 4.13 11.15
CA TYR A 77 -24.29 4.65 11.64
C TYR A 77 -23.65 5.66 10.66
N ASN A 78 -22.67 6.40 11.17
CA ASN A 78 -21.88 7.34 10.38
C ASN A 78 -20.96 6.59 9.40
N PHE A 79 -21.36 6.46 8.15
CA PHE A 79 -20.60 5.75 7.13
C PHE A 79 -19.31 6.50 6.73
N TRP A 80 -19.29 7.82 6.88
CA TRP A 80 -18.09 8.62 6.62
C TRP A 80 -16.93 8.23 7.55
N ALA A 81 -17.23 7.88 8.82
CA ALA A 81 -16.22 7.39 9.75
C ALA A 81 -15.64 6.01 9.29
N THR A 82 -16.49 5.15 8.73
CA THR A 82 -16.07 3.89 8.12
C THR A 82 -15.17 4.11 6.91
N ILE A 83 -15.54 5.08 6.03
CA ILE A 83 -14.69 5.46 4.89
C ILE A 83 -13.34 5.94 5.40
N ALA A 84 -13.30 6.83 6.37
CA ALA A 84 -12.07 7.42 6.87
C ALA A 84 -11.06 6.39 7.41
N TYR A 85 -11.52 5.25 7.94
CA TYR A 85 -10.63 4.21 8.47
C TYR A 85 -10.36 3.07 7.49
N TYR A 86 -11.41 2.58 6.79
CA TYR A 86 -11.32 1.34 6.00
C TYR A 86 -11.23 1.57 4.50
N LEU A 87 -11.81 2.65 3.97
CA LEU A 87 -12.13 2.79 2.56
C LEU A 87 -11.52 4.02 1.88
N ALA A 88 -10.83 4.90 2.62
CA ALA A 88 -10.35 6.19 2.14
C ALA A 88 -9.33 6.10 1.00
N SER A 89 -8.66 4.96 0.81
CA SER A 89 -7.70 4.78 -0.27
C SER A 89 -8.30 5.10 -1.64
N PRO A 90 -7.63 5.92 -2.48
CA PRO A 90 -8.07 6.17 -3.86
C PRO A 90 -8.26 4.91 -4.70
N MET A 91 -7.49 3.84 -4.43
CA MET A 91 -7.63 2.56 -5.12
C MET A 91 -8.99 1.92 -4.83
N ASN A 92 -9.55 2.13 -3.63
CA ASN A 92 -10.82 1.53 -3.24
C ASN A 92 -12.02 2.08 -4.04
N PHE A 93 -11.93 3.31 -4.58
CA PHE A 93 -12.97 3.85 -5.47
C PHE A 93 -13.12 3.06 -6.78
N LEU A 94 -12.09 2.30 -7.18
CA LEU A 94 -12.16 1.43 -8.35
C LEU A 94 -13.15 0.26 -8.18
N VAL A 95 -13.65 -0.01 -6.98
CA VAL A 95 -14.69 -1.04 -6.75
C VAL A 95 -15.94 -0.79 -7.59
N SER A 96 -16.27 0.47 -7.87
CA SER A 96 -17.42 0.85 -8.70
C SER A 96 -17.34 0.36 -10.15
N LEU A 97 -16.15 -0.05 -10.61
CA LEU A 97 -15.95 -0.58 -11.97
C LEU A 97 -16.24 -2.08 -12.09
N PHE A 98 -16.47 -2.76 -10.98
CA PHE A 98 -16.65 -4.21 -10.94
C PHE A 98 -18.09 -4.56 -10.49
N PRO A 99 -18.64 -5.72 -10.90
CA PRO A 99 -19.92 -6.20 -10.38
C PRO A 99 -19.84 -6.52 -8.88
N LYS A 100 -20.93 -6.28 -8.16
CA LYS A 100 -21.01 -6.52 -6.71
C LYS A 100 -20.68 -7.96 -6.31
N GLU A 101 -21.10 -8.93 -7.12
CA GLU A 101 -20.92 -10.37 -6.92
C GLU A 101 -19.45 -10.77 -6.83
N HIS A 102 -18.56 -9.98 -7.44
CA HIS A 102 -17.10 -10.21 -7.48
C HIS A 102 -16.32 -9.42 -6.44
N MET A 103 -16.97 -8.85 -5.43
CA MET A 103 -16.30 -7.97 -4.46
C MET A 103 -15.15 -8.67 -3.71
N MET A 104 -15.31 -9.97 -3.39
CA MET A 104 -14.25 -10.76 -2.76
C MET A 104 -13.02 -10.89 -3.67
N ASP A 105 -13.22 -11.07 -4.96
CA ASP A 105 -12.15 -11.18 -5.96
C ASP A 105 -11.44 -9.86 -6.17
N VAL A 106 -12.20 -8.76 -6.16
CA VAL A 106 -11.65 -7.39 -6.24
C VAL A 106 -10.78 -7.09 -5.04
N MET A 107 -11.20 -7.49 -3.84
CA MET A 107 -10.37 -7.34 -2.64
C MET A 107 -9.10 -8.20 -2.73
N ALA A 108 -9.18 -9.44 -3.24
CA ALA A 108 -8.02 -10.28 -3.50
C ALA A 108 -7.04 -9.61 -4.50
N LEU A 109 -7.58 -9.05 -5.58
CA LEU A 109 -6.78 -8.28 -6.55
C LEU A 109 -6.10 -7.08 -5.89
N PHE A 110 -6.82 -6.32 -5.07
CA PHE A 110 -6.25 -5.18 -4.36
C PHE A 110 -5.12 -5.58 -3.40
N ILE A 111 -5.26 -6.71 -2.71
CA ILE A 111 -4.18 -7.25 -1.86
C ILE A 111 -2.92 -7.48 -2.69
N VAL A 112 -3.04 -8.18 -3.82
CA VAL A 112 -1.90 -8.46 -4.73
C VAL A 112 -1.26 -7.16 -5.23
N LEU A 113 -2.06 -6.19 -5.68
CA LEU A 113 -1.58 -4.91 -6.19
C LEU A 113 -0.88 -4.09 -5.10
N LYS A 114 -1.42 -4.05 -3.89
CA LYS A 114 -0.86 -3.30 -2.75
C LYS A 114 0.45 -3.94 -2.24
N ILE A 115 0.55 -5.27 -2.22
CA ILE A 115 1.81 -5.97 -1.92
C ILE A 115 2.85 -5.69 -2.99
N GLY A 116 2.47 -5.72 -4.27
CA GLY A 116 3.33 -5.29 -5.36
C GLY A 116 3.81 -3.84 -5.20
N LEU A 117 2.93 -2.94 -4.76
CA LEU A 117 3.25 -1.53 -4.49
C LEU A 117 4.28 -1.39 -3.35
N CYS A 118 4.17 -2.19 -2.29
CA CYS A 118 5.19 -2.24 -1.23
C CYS A 118 6.57 -2.62 -1.80
N GLY A 119 6.62 -3.66 -2.62
CA GLY A 119 7.86 -4.07 -3.29
C GLY A 119 8.42 -2.99 -4.23
N LEU A 120 7.55 -2.35 -5.00
CA LEU A 120 7.90 -1.25 -5.90
C LEU A 120 8.56 -0.08 -5.16
N THR A 121 7.94 0.41 -4.11
CA THR A 121 8.40 1.62 -3.39
C THR A 121 9.72 1.40 -2.69
N MET A 122 9.93 0.23 -2.09
CA MET A 122 11.21 -0.14 -1.49
C MET A 122 12.30 -0.34 -2.56
N THR A 123 11.97 -0.97 -3.69
CA THR A 123 12.89 -1.07 -4.82
C THR A 123 13.28 0.30 -5.33
N TRP A 124 12.32 1.21 -5.49
CA TRP A 124 12.60 2.58 -5.90
C TRP A 124 13.52 3.30 -4.92
N TYR A 125 13.29 3.16 -3.61
CA TYR A 125 14.14 3.72 -2.56
C TYR A 125 15.60 3.27 -2.73
N PHE A 126 15.84 1.98 -2.88
CA PHE A 126 17.19 1.45 -3.06
C PHE A 126 17.80 1.82 -4.42
N THR A 127 17.01 1.96 -5.49
CA THR A 127 17.54 2.45 -6.79
C THR A 127 18.02 3.90 -6.72
N GLU A 128 17.42 4.73 -5.87
CA GLU A 128 17.91 6.09 -5.62
C GLU A 128 19.28 6.08 -4.95
N HIS A 129 19.53 5.18 -3.99
CA HIS A 129 20.81 5.03 -3.28
C HIS A 129 21.89 4.40 -4.17
N ASP A 130 21.55 3.35 -4.91
CA ASP A 130 22.42 2.67 -5.87
C ASP A 130 22.75 3.52 -7.12
N ARG A 131 22.04 4.61 -7.31
CA ARG A 131 22.10 5.44 -8.52
C ARG A 131 21.78 4.67 -9.80
N GLY A 132 21.04 3.56 -9.72
CA GLY A 132 20.65 2.71 -10.83
C GLY A 132 21.80 1.94 -11.47
N ARG A 133 22.78 1.51 -10.68
CA ARG A 133 23.98 0.81 -11.15
C ARG A 133 23.82 -0.70 -11.19
N SER A 134 22.93 -1.25 -10.35
CA SER A 134 22.77 -2.70 -10.17
C SER A 134 21.30 -3.12 -10.06
N TYR A 135 21.08 -4.43 -9.92
CA TYR A 135 19.75 -5.04 -9.77
C TYR A 135 19.44 -5.49 -8.33
N TYR A 136 20.36 -5.34 -7.37
CA TYR A 136 20.09 -5.72 -5.97
C TYR A 136 18.87 -5.02 -5.34
N PRO A 137 18.46 -3.79 -5.76
CA PRO A 137 17.24 -3.17 -5.24
C PRO A 137 15.99 -4.03 -5.39
N ILE A 138 15.94 -4.91 -6.41
CA ILE A 138 14.82 -5.85 -6.61
C ILE A 138 14.71 -6.81 -5.43
N ALA A 139 15.85 -7.36 -4.96
CA ALA A 139 15.87 -8.29 -3.84
C ALA A 139 15.31 -7.63 -2.56
N PHE A 140 15.78 -6.42 -2.21
CA PHE A 140 15.28 -5.69 -1.04
C PHE A 140 13.80 -5.32 -1.16
N GLY A 141 13.35 -4.90 -2.35
CA GLY A 141 11.94 -4.64 -2.60
C GLY A 141 11.08 -5.89 -2.43
N THR A 142 11.54 -7.03 -2.98
CA THR A 142 10.86 -8.32 -2.83
C THR A 142 10.80 -8.74 -1.36
N MET A 143 11.92 -8.66 -0.62
CA MET A 143 11.96 -8.98 0.81
C MET A 143 11.03 -8.10 1.64
N PHE A 144 10.90 -6.81 1.31
CA PHE A 144 9.97 -5.91 1.98
C PHE A 144 8.52 -6.27 1.67
N GLY A 145 8.16 -6.41 0.38
CA GLY A 145 6.80 -6.77 -0.03
C GLY A 145 6.33 -8.13 0.48
N LEU A 146 7.26 -9.08 0.66
CA LEU A 146 6.99 -10.43 1.19
C LEU A 146 7.43 -10.58 2.66
N SER A 147 7.61 -9.48 3.40
CA SER A 147 7.97 -9.55 4.81
C SER A 147 6.88 -10.25 5.62
N SER A 148 7.26 -10.90 6.72
CA SER A 148 6.33 -11.61 7.61
C SER A 148 5.20 -10.71 8.13
N PHE A 149 5.48 -9.42 8.34
CA PHE A 149 4.45 -8.46 8.73
C PHE A 149 3.40 -8.26 7.62
N ILE A 150 3.84 -7.98 6.39
CA ILE A 150 2.92 -7.75 5.26
C ILE A 150 2.13 -9.01 4.95
N ILE A 151 2.80 -10.17 4.90
CA ILE A 151 2.15 -11.45 4.61
C ILE A 151 1.29 -11.94 5.78
N GLY A 152 1.65 -11.66 7.02
CA GLY A 152 0.84 -12.05 8.19
C GLY A 152 -0.42 -11.20 8.36
N TYR A 153 -0.39 -9.95 7.87
CA TYR A 153 -1.49 -8.99 8.03
C TYR A 153 -2.10 -8.53 6.71
N TYR A 154 -1.92 -9.29 5.62
CA TYR A 154 -2.44 -8.93 4.28
C TYR A 154 -3.96 -8.69 4.27
N PHE A 155 -4.68 -9.36 5.14
CA PHE A 155 -6.14 -9.24 5.26
C PHE A 155 -6.58 -7.84 5.73
N ASN A 156 -5.70 -7.06 6.38
CA ASN A 156 -5.90 -5.64 6.66
C ASN A 156 -5.48 -4.80 5.44
N LEU A 157 -6.18 -4.98 4.33
CA LEU A 157 -5.80 -4.35 3.05
C LEU A 157 -5.73 -2.83 3.11
N MET A 158 -6.41 -2.17 4.06
CA MET A 158 -6.34 -0.72 4.26
C MET A 158 -4.99 -0.26 4.84
N TRP A 159 -4.19 -1.16 5.45
CA TRP A 159 -2.88 -0.83 5.98
C TRP A 159 -1.78 -0.81 4.91
N LEU A 160 -1.94 -1.65 3.87
CA LEU A 160 -0.87 -1.97 2.92
C LEU A 160 -0.38 -0.75 2.14
N GLU A 161 -1.27 0.16 1.75
CA GLU A 161 -0.86 1.37 1.03
C GLU A 161 -0.10 2.35 1.92
N SER A 162 -0.53 2.52 3.17
CA SER A 162 0.20 3.34 4.13
C SER A 162 1.61 2.75 4.40
N ILE A 163 1.72 1.42 4.51
CA ILE A 163 3.02 0.73 4.63
C ILE A 163 3.88 0.95 3.38
N ALA A 164 3.28 0.91 2.19
CA ALA A 164 4.00 1.18 0.95
C ALA A 164 4.58 2.60 0.87
N MET A 165 4.07 3.55 1.65
CA MET A 165 4.63 4.91 1.70
C MET A 165 5.88 5.03 2.58
N LEU A 166 6.18 4.06 3.45
CA LEU A 166 7.35 4.11 4.33
C LEU A 166 8.66 4.41 3.59
N PRO A 167 9.04 3.72 2.49
CA PRO A 167 10.28 4.02 1.79
C PRO A 167 10.32 5.43 1.19
N LEU A 168 9.17 5.97 0.76
CA LEU A 168 9.06 7.32 0.23
C LEU A 168 9.23 8.37 1.33
N VAL A 169 8.66 8.12 2.51
CA VAL A 169 8.83 8.95 3.72
C VAL A 169 10.31 8.98 4.12
N MET A 170 10.98 7.82 4.19
CA MET A 170 12.41 7.72 4.49
C MET A 170 13.23 8.57 3.51
N ARG A 171 13.03 8.40 2.21
CA ARG A 171 13.76 9.16 1.18
C ARG A 171 13.45 10.66 1.26
N GLY A 172 12.23 11.01 1.58
CA GLY A 172 11.83 12.40 1.80
C GLY A 172 12.59 13.06 2.94
N ILE A 173 12.74 12.37 4.08
CA ILE A 173 13.52 12.82 5.25
C ILE A 173 15.00 12.98 4.88
N GLU A 174 15.59 12.01 4.21
CA GLU A 174 16.99 12.09 3.77
C GLU A 174 17.24 13.32 2.88
N ARG A 175 16.30 13.64 1.97
CA ARG A 175 16.39 14.84 1.12
C ARG A 175 16.31 16.13 1.93
N ILE A 176 15.48 16.16 2.97
CA ILE A 176 15.39 17.31 3.87
C ILE A 176 16.72 17.53 4.61
N VAL A 177 17.26 16.45 5.20
CA VAL A 177 18.51 16.51 5.98
C VAL A 177 19.72 16.91 5.12
N LYS A 178 19.76 16.42 3.87
CA LYS A 178 20.84 16.72 2.91
C LYS A 178 20.62 18.02 2.12
N ASP A 179 19.59 18.77 2.44
CA ASP A 179 19.17 19.98 1.71
C ASP A 179 18.99 19.78 0.20
N GLU A 180 18.59 18.58 -0.21
CA GLU A 180 18.32 18.25 -1.61
C GLU A 180 17.02 18.94 -2.11
N LYS A 181 16.92 19.12 -3.44
CA LYS A 181 15.66 19.53 -4.09
C LYS A 181 14.57 18.46 -3.89
N LYS A 182 13.29 18.84 -4.08
CA LYS A 182 12.12 17.96 -3.97
C LYS A 182 11.83 17.48 -2.52
N LYS A 183 11.92 18.39 -1.56
CA LYS A 183 11.54 18.16 -0.15
C LYS A 183 10.04 17.81 0.00
N SER A 184 9.20 18.21 -0.97
CA SER A 184 7.77 17.89 -1.02
C SER A 184 7.46 16.39 -0.99
N LEU A 185 8.42 15.53 -1.34
CA LEU A 185 8.23 14.07 -1.29
C LEU A 185 7.81 13.59 0.09
N TYR A 186 8.45 14.11 1.16
CA TYR A 186 8.08 13.78 2.53
C TYR A 186 6.63 14.13 2.84
N CYS A 187 6.25 15.39 2.56
CA CYS A 187 4.89 15.86 2.84
C CYS A 187 3.82 15.07 2.08
N LEU A 188 4.06 14.82 0.79
CA LEU A 188 3.10 14.09 -0.06
C LEU A 188 2.99 12.61 0.35
N ALA A 189 4.11 11.94 0.65
CA ALA A 189 4.09 10.54 1.05
C ALA A 189 3.44 10.36 2.43
N LEU A 190 3.75 11.23 3.38
CA LEU A 190 3.15 11.16 4.71
C LEU A 190 1.67 11.53 4.69
N PHE A 191 1.29 12.56 3.92
CA PHE A 191 -0.11 12.93 3.71
C PHE A 191 -0.90 11.76 3.13
N TYR A 192 -0.38 11.12 2.07
CA TYR A 192 -1.05 9.98 1.45
C TYR A 192 -1.19 8.79 2.42
N ALA A 193 -0.15 8.50 3.21
CA ALA A 193 -0.21 7.45 4.21
C ALA A 193 -1.27 7.71 5.27
N LEU A 194 -1.35 8.95 5.80
CA LEU A 194 -2.36 9.36 6.78
C LEU A 194 -3.77 9.33 6.19
N TYR A 195 -3.90 9.74 4.92
CA TYR A 195 -5.18 9.75 4.22
C TYR A 195 -5.70 8.32 3.99
N CYS A 196 -4.85 7.39 3.56
CA CYS A 196 -5.25 6.00 3.32
C CYS A 196 -5.61 5.26 4.61
N ASN A 197 -4.83 5.45 5.67
CA ASN A 197 -5.12 4.87 6.98
C ASN A 197 -4.39 5.64 8.07
N TYR A 198 -5.13 6.33 8.92
CA TYR A 198 -4.54 7.16 9.97
C TYR A 198 -3.80 6.37 11.05
N TYR A 199 -4.17 5.10 11.31
CA TYR A 199 -3.52 4.26 12.32
C TYR A 199 -2.06 3.94 11.93
N ILE A 200 -1.85 3.41 10.73
CA ILE A 200 -0.49 3.18 10.20
C ILE A 200 0.21 4.52 9.92
N GLY A 201 -0.52 5.52 9.42
CA GLY A 201 -0.01 6.87 9.22
C GLY A 201 0.54 7.50 10.49
N PHE A 202 -0.12 7.33 11.63
CA PHE A 202 0.38 7.78 12.94
C PHE A 202 1.69 7.05 13.33
N MET A 203 1.78 5.75 13.11
CA MET A 203 3.03 5.00 13.32
C MET A 203 4.17 5.54 12.44
N LEU A 204 3.87 5.90 11.19
CA LEU A 204 4.83 6.54 10.29
C LEU A 204 5.24 7.94 10.77
N CYS A 205 4.36 8.70 11.40
CA CYS A 205 4.72 9.99 12.03
C CYS A 205 5.75 9.78 13.14
N LEU A 206 5.51 8.85 14.05
CA LEU A 206 6.45 8.53 15.14
C LEU A 206 7.80 8.04 14.58
N PHE A 207 7.75 7.13 13.62
CA PHE A 207 8.94 6.65 12.93
C PHE A 207 9.70 7.80 12.24
N SER A 208 9.00 8.74 11.61
CA SER A 208 9.60 9.90 10.95
C SER A 208 10.42 10.76 11.89
N CYS A 209 9.92 11.01 13.10
CA CYS A 209 10.64 11.76 14.13
C CYS A 209 11.94 11.04 14.51
N MET A 210 11.88 9.74 14.79
CA MET A 210 13.06 8.95 15.15
C MET A 210 14.06 8.87 13.99
N TYR A 211 13.60 8.62 12.79
CA TYR A 211 14.45 8.50 11.60
C TYR A 211 15.11 9.83 11.25
N PHE A 212 14.37 10.94 11.38
CA PHE A 212 14.95 12.29 11.19
C PHE A 212 16.09 12.56 12.17
N LEU A 213 15.91 12.26 13.46
CA LEU A 213 16.97 12.45 14.47
C LEU A 213 18.23 11.64 14.13
N VAL A 214 18.06 10.38 13.75
CA VAL A 214 19.19 9.51 13.35
C VAL A 214 19.91 10.10 12.14
N GLN A 215 19.18 10.48 11.09
CA GLN A 215 19.76 11.05 9.88
C GLN A 215 20.46 12.39 10.15
N TRP A 216 19.89 13.23 11.00
CA TRP A 216 20.46 14.52 11.36
C TRP A 216 21.76 14.37 12.16
N VAL A 217 21.80 13.46 13.14
CA VAL A 217 23.02 13.16 13.91
C VAL A 217 24.10 12.59 12.99
N TYR A 218 23.73 11.71 12.07
CA TYR A 218 24.67 11.13 11.10
C TYR A 218 25.25 12.20 10.16
N ALA A 219 24.40 13.07 9.64
CA ALA A 219 24.83 14.15 8.74
C ALA A 219 25.77 15.17 9.38
N ARG A 220 25.73 15.33 10.72
CA ARG A 220 26.65 16.23 11.45
C ARG A 220 28.05 15.64 11.72
N LYS A 221 28.15 14.30 11.60
CA LYS A 221 29.44 13.61 11.85
C LYS A 221 30.28 13.42 10.58
N VAL A 222 29.71 13.68 9.42
CA VAL A 222 30.33 13.58 8.09
C VAL A 222 30.62 15.00 7.57
#